data_f527948fa8ab012574daac9a44181721
#
_entry.id   f527948fa8ab012574daac9a44181721
#
_cell.length_a   1.000
_cell.length_b   1.000
_cell.length_c   1.000
_cell.angle_alpha   90.00
_cell.angle_beta   90.00
_cell.angle_gamma   90.00
#
_symmetry.space_group_name_H-M   'P 1'
#
loop_
_entity.id
_entity.type
_entity.pdbx_description
1 polymer ?
#
loop_
_entity_poly.entity_id
_entity_poly.type
_entity_poly.pdbx_seq_one_letter_code
_entity_poly.pdbx_strand_id
1 'polypeptide(L)'
;MSADPRARLAERQAELIRALYGGPPAEGLDPSRVKLASMALADKRARAVARAWPALARGLGAEYPERFAAYARVTPPSDAGSVADGLAFSQILARERRLPDDARIERMLVTAGVKLRHNRLAARRGPRLAATVTGPPRRLAIVVSVPPIGVRLVTLGR
;
A
#
# COMPACT_ATOMS: atom_id res chain seq x y z
N MET A 1 26.14 11.12 34.56
CA MET A 1 25.20 10.05 34.14
C MET A 1 25.41 9.83 32.64
N SER A 2 26.09 8.76 32.27
CA SER A 2 26.35 8.45 30.85
C SER A 2 25.07 7.80 30.28
N ALA A 3 24.47 8.41 29.26
CA ALA A 3 23.30 7.85 28.61
C ALA A 3 23.63 6.47 28.01
N ASP A 4 22.73 5.51 28.20
CA ASP A 4 22.88 4.13 27.73
C ASP A 4 23.24 4.08 26.24
N PRO A 5 24.33 3.42 25.82
CA PRO A 5 24.73 3.31 24.43
C PRO A 5 23.62 2.73 23.51
N ARG A 6 22.79 1.83 24.04
CA ARG A 6 21.64 1.25 23.33
C ARG A 6 20.54 2.28 23.08
N ALA A 7 20.26 3.13 24.06
CA ALA A 7 19.29 4.22 23.92
C ALA A 7 19.73 5.22 22.83
N ARG A 8 21.01 5.61 22.83
CA ARG A 8 21.57 6.50 21.79
C ARG A 8 21.50 5.88 20.39
N LEU A 9 21.77 4.59 20.25
CA LEU A 9 21.66 3.91 18.97
C LEU A 9 20.20 3.87 18.48
N ALA A 10 19.25 3.58 19.37
CA ALA A 10 17.82 3.57 19.04
C ALA A 10 17.32 4.95 18.60
N GLU A 11 17.75 6.03 19.26
CA GLU A 11 17.44 7.40 18.89
C GLU A 11 17.96 7.74 17.48
N ARG A 12 19.24 7.44 17.20
CA ARG A 12 19.83 7.65 15.86
C ARG A 12 19.14 6.85 14.78
N GLN A 13 18.74 5.61 15.06
CA GLN A 13 17.95 4.81 14.10
C GLN A 13 16.58 5.43 13.86
N ALA A 14 15.89 5.92 14.88
CA ALA A 14 14.62 6.60 14.75
C ALA A 14 14.73 7.91 13.94
N GLU A 15 15.81 8.68 14.12
CA GLU A 15 16.08 9.88 13.33
C GLU A 15 16.33 9.55 11.86
N LEU A 16 17.14 8.53 11.57
CA LEU A 16 17.36 8.08 10.20
C LEU A 16 16.07 7.62 9.52
N ILE A 17 15.26 6.83 10.24
CA ILE A 17 13.95 6.40 9.72
C ILE A 17 13.07 7.61 9.42
N ARG A 18 12.98 8.59 10.31
CA ARG A 18 12.22 9.81 10.05
C ARG A 18 12.73 10.57 8.84
N ALA A 19 14.04 10.74 8.71
CA ALA A 19 14.65 11.43 7.57
C ALA A 19 14.38 10.72 6.23
N LEU A 20 14.34 9.38 6.21
CA LEU A 20 14.01 8.58 5.01
C LEU A 20 12.56 8.76 4.54
N TYR A 21 11.65 9.19 5.42
CA TYR A 21 10.22 9.41 5.12
C TYR A 21 9.81 10.89 5.16
N GLY A 22 10.70 11.78 4.75
CA GLY A 22 10.42 13.20 4.60
C GLY A 22 10.45 14.02 5.88
N GLY A 23 10.96 13.45 6.96
CA GLY A 23 11.25 14.18 8.20
C GLY A 23 12.50 15.05 8.10
N PRO A 24 12.86 15.76 9.19
CA PRO A 24 14.05 16.59 9.24
C PRO A 24 15.31 15.76 8.96
N PRO A 25 16.37 16.37 8.40
CA PRO A 25 17.65 15.69 8.22
C PRO A 25 18.18 15.12 9.53
N ALA A 26 18.70 13.89 9.48
CA ALA A 26 19.34 13.29 10.64
C ALA A 26 20.75 13.87 10.81
N GLU A 27 21.12 14.22 12.04
CA GLU A 27 22.40 14.84 12.34
C GLU A 27 23.58 13.91 11.98
N GLY A 28 24.60 14.49 11.33
CA GLY A 28 25.81 13.76 10.92
C GLY A 28 25.64 12.87 9.69
N LEU A 29 24.48 12.90 9.00
CA LEU A 29 24.27 12.20 7.73
C LEU A 29 24.24 13.17 6.56
N ASP A 30 24.85 12.76 5.44
CA ASP A 30 24.81 13.50 4.18
C ASP A 30 23.38 13.47 3.62
N PRO A 31 22.70 14.65 3.48
CA PRO A 31 21.34 14.73 2.97
C PRO A 31 21.16 14.12 1.58
N SER A 32 22.18 14.20 0.72
CA SER A 32 22.15 13.64 -0.63
C SER A 32 22.10 12.11 -0.59
N ARG A 33 22.86 11.49 0.31
CA ARG A 33 22.83 10.03 0.52
C ARG A 33 21.50 9.57 1.11
N VAL A 34 20.96 10.30 2.07
CA VAL A 34 19.64 10.02 2.65
C VAL A 34 18.56 10.10 1.58
N LYS A 35 18.59 11.12 0.71
CA LYS A 35 17.68 11.26 -0.42
C LYS A 35 17.77 10.08 -1.39
N LEU A 36 18.98 9.68 -1.78
CA LEU A 36 19.18 8.52 -2.67
C LEU A 36 18.66 7.23 -2.04
N ALA A 37 18.93 7.00 -0.75
CA ALA A 37 18.42 5.85 -0.01
C ALA A 37 16.87 5.85 0.06
N SER A 38 16.26 7.01 0.30
CA SER A 38 14.80 7.17 0.31
C SER A 38 14.19 6.84 -1.06
N MET A 39 14.80 7.30 -2.16
CA MET A 39 14.36 6.98 -3.52
C MET A 39 14.47 5.47 -3.82
N ALA A 40 15.61 4.86 -3.51
CA ALA A 40 15.82 3.42 -3.70
C ALA A 40 14.83 2.58 -2.88
N LEU A 41 14.51 3.01 -1.68
CA LEU A 41 13.51 2.36 -0.82
C LEU A 41 12.10 2.50 -1.40
N ALA A 42 11.72 3.67 -1.89
CA ALA A 42 10.44 3.89 -2.56
C ALA A 42 10.30 3.01 -3.81
N ASP A 43 11.33 2.90 -4.63
CA ASP A 43 11.36 2.04 -5.81
C ASP A 43 11.24 0.56 -5.45
N LYS A 44 11.95 0.11 -4.42
CA LYS A 44 11.84 -1.28 -3.93
C LYS A 44 10.41 -1.59 -3.47
N ARG A 45 9.79 -0.67 -2.72
CA ARG A 45 8.39 -0.79 -2.28
C ARG A 45 7.43 -0.79 -3.46
N ALA A 46 7.61 0.12 -4.44
CA ALA A 46 6.80 0.19 -5.65
C ALA A 46 6.82 -1.15 -6.40
N ARG A 47 8.00 -1.74 -6.64
CA ARG A 47 8.12 -3.06 -7.28
C ARG A 47 7.44 -4.18 -6.48
N ALA A 48 7.54 -4.15 -5.15
CA ALA A 48 6.89 -5.14 -4.30
C ALA A 48 5.36 -5.02 -4.34
N VAL A 49 4.84 -3.79 -4.31
CA VAL A 49 3.41 -3.51 -4.45
C VAL A 49 2.90 -3.85 -5.84
N ALA A 50 3.63 -3.53 -6.92
CA ALA A 50 3.23 -3.90 -8.28
C ALA A 50 3.07 -5.42 -8.47
N ARG A 51 3.88 -6.23 -7.79
CA ARG A 51 3.73 -7.70 -7.79
C ARG A 51 2.51 -8.17 -7.00
N ALA A 52 2.21 -7.52 -5.88
CA ALA A 52 1.08 -7.86 -5.03
C ALA A 52 -0.27 -7.30 -5.54
N TRP A 53 -0.21 -6.21 -6.32
CA TRP A 53 -1.35 -5.45 -6.85
C TRP A 53 -1.16 -5.19 -8.35
N PRO A 54 -1.16 -6.24 -9.19
CA PRO A 54 -0.88 -6.07 -10.61
C PRO A 54 -1.94 -5.26 -11.38
N ALA A 55 -3.21 -5.32 -10.99
CA ALA A 55 -4.25 -4.51 -11.63
C ALA A 55 -4.10 -3.02 -11.29
N LEU A 56 -3.72 -2.70 -10.06
CA LEU A 56 -3.42 -1.34 -9.65
C LEU A 56 -2.25 -0.75 -10.44
N ALA A 57 -1.15 -1.49 -10.54
CA ALA A 57 0.04 -1.03 -11.25
C ALA A 57 -0.23 -0.86 -12.75
N ARG A 58 -0.88 -1.84 -13.40
CA ARG A 58 -1.25 -1.74 -14.82
C ARG A 58 -2.25 -0.63 -15.11
N GLY A 59 -3.25 -0.46 -14.25
CA GLY A 59 -4.28 0.55 -14.45
C GLY A 59 -3.79 1.99 -14.33
N LEU A 60 -2.73 2.21 -13.54
CA LEU A 60 -2.03 3.51 -13.48
C LEU A 60 -0.97 3.67 -14.58
N GLY A 61 -0.50 2.56 -15.16
CA GLY A 61 0.48 2.59 -16.25
C GLY A 61 1.74 3.36 -15.90
N ALA A 62 2.14 4.27 -16.80
CA ALA A 62 3.35 5.09 -16.63
C ALA A 62 3.33 6.01 -15.41
N GLU A 63 2.15 6.35 -14.88
CA GLU A 63 2.02 7.20 -13.70
C GLU A 63 2.29 6.45 -12.38
N TYR A 64 2.26 5.11 -12.41
CA TYR A 64 2.37 4.29 -11.19
C TYR A 64 3.64 4.57 -10.37
N PRO A 65 4.87 4.57 -10.96
CA PRO A 65 6.09 4.78 -10.19
C PRO A 65 6.13 6.13 -9.49
N GLU A 66 5.75 7.20 -10.19
CA GLU A 66 5.77 8.55 -9.66
C GLU A 66 4.75 8.73 -8.53
N ARG A 67 3.51 8.27 -8.76
CA ARG A 67 2.45 8.35 -7.75
C ARG A 67 2.77 7.53 -6.51
N PHE A 68 3.32 6.34 -6.71
CA PHE A 68 3.72 5.51 -5.58
C PHE A 68 4.90 6.13 -4.83
N ALA A 69 5.89 6.71 -5.52
CA ALA A 69 7.01 7.40 -4.88
C ALA A 69 6.54 8.61 -4.06
N ALA A 70 5.56 9.37 -4.54
CA ALA A 70 4.95 10.46 -3.79
C ALA A 70 4.27 9.97 -2.49
N TYR A 71 3.51 8.89 -2.57
CA TYR A 71 2.91 8.21 -1.42
C TYR A 71 3.99 7.71 -0.44
N ALA A 72 5.01 7.01 -0.95
CA ALA A 72 6.04 6.37 -0.15
C ALA A 72 6.94 7.36 0.62
N ARG A 73 7.08 8.59 0.13
CA ARG A 73 7.85 9.66 0.81
C ARG A 73 7.23 10.10 2.13
N VAL A 74 5.91 10.04 2.26
CA VAL A 74 5.18 10.53 3.43
C VAL A 74 4.53 9.42 4.25
N THR A 75 4.62 8.17 3.75
CA THR A 75 4.00 7.02 4.40
C THR A 75 5.05 5.95 4.67
N PRO A 76 5.37 5.67 5.94
CA PRO A 76 6.26 4.57 6.29
C PRO A 76 5.75 3.23 5.77
N PRO A 77 6.64 2.24 5.52
CA PRO A 77 6.22 0.92 5.08
C PRO A 77 5.32 0.26 6.13
N SER A 78 4.37 -0.53 5.65
CA SER A 78 3.55 -1.34 6.53
C SER A 78 4.32 -2.56 7.03
N ASP A 79 4.22 -2.86 8.33
CA ASP A 79 4.73 -4.12 8.90
C ASP A 79 4.06 -5.36 8.28
N ALA A 80 2.88 -5.19 7.72
CA ALA A 80 2.13 -6.23 7.01
C ALA A 80 2.53 -6.37 5.53
N GLY A 81 3.61 -5.71 5.11
CA GLY A 81 4.22 -5.88 3.79
C GLY A 81 3.44 -5.23 2.63
N SER A 82 3.78 -5.67 1.41
CA SER A 82 3.31 -5.04 0.16
C SER A 82 1.80 -5.11 -0.07
N VAL A 83 1.11 -6.12 0.49
CA VAL A 83 -0.35 -6.20 0.38
C VAL A 83 -1.02 -5.06 1.16
N ALA A 84 -0.56 -4.80 2.38
CA ALA A 84 -1.08 -3.70 3.19
C ALA A 84 -0.68 -2.33 2.63
N ASP A 85 0.53 -2.22 2.11
CA ASP A 85 1.05 -1.00 1.49
C ASP A 85 0.23 -0.63 0.25
N GLY A 86 -0.05 -1.61 -0.62
CA GLY A 86 -0.93 -1.42 -1.77
C GLY A 86 -2.39 -1.13 -1.39
N LEU A 87 -2.88 -1.72 -0.31
CA LEU A 87 -4.22 -1.40 0.20
C LEU A 87 -4.30 0.07 0.67
N ALA A 88 -3.31 0.55 1.43
CA ALA A 88 -3.26 1.93 1.88
C ALA A 88 -3.16 2.91 0.69
N PHE A 89 -2.27 2.63 -0.27
CA PHE A 89 -2.14 3.43 -1.50
C PHE A 89 -3.44 3.44 -2.32
N SER A 90 -4.08 2.28 -2.52
CA SER A 90 -5.36 2.20 -3.22
C SER A 90 -6.50 2.97 -2.54
N GLN A 91 -6.45 3.12 -1.20
CA GLN A 91 -7.42 3.93 -0.46
C GLN A 91 -7.26 5.42 -0.74
N ILE A 92 -6.03 5.91 -0.85
CA ILE A 92 -5.74 7.30 -1.21
C ILE A 92 -6.28 7.59 -2.61
N LEU A 93 -5.92 6.74 -3.59
CA LEU A 93 -6.41 6.88 -4.97
C LEU A 93 -7.94 6.83 -5.06
N ALA A 94 -8.59 6.01 -4.24
CA ALA A 94 -10.05 5.97 -4.20
C ALA A 94 -10.67 7.26 -3.66
N ARG A 95 -10.08 7.88 -2.63
CA ARG A 95 -10.52 9.19 -2.10
C ARG A 95 -10.35 10.30 -3.14
N GLU A 96 -9.28 10.23 -3.91
CA GLU A 96 -8.98 11.16 -5.02
C GLU A 96 -9.79 10.88 -6.29
N ARG A 97 -10.62 9.83 -6.31
CA ARG A 97 -11.37 9.34 -7.47
C ARG A 97 -10.48 8.95 -8.66
N ARG A 98 -9.26 8.52 -8.37
CA ARG A 98 -8.21 8.14 -9.35
C ARG A 98 -7.91 6.64 -9.35
N LEU A 99 -8.64 5.85 -8.57
CA LEU A 99 -8.45 4.41 -8.54
C LEU A 99 -8.96 3.78 -9.84
N PRO A 100 -8.11 3.08 -10.62
CA PRO A 100 -8.52 2.40 -11.85
C PRO A 100 -9.59 1.35 -11.59
N ASP A 101 -10.44 1.10 -12.57
CA ASP A 101 -11.58 0.18 -12.44
C ASP A 101 -11.15 -1.25 -12.08
N ASP A 102 -10.14 -1.79 -12.77
CA ASP A 102 -9.62 -3.12 -12.46
C ASP A 102 -9.01 -3.19 -11.05
N ALA A 103 -8.38 -2.09 -10.61
CA ALA A 103 -7.87 -1.98 -9.25
C ALA A 103 -8.97 -1.89 -8.19
N ARG A 104 -10.18 -1.42 -8.53
CA ARG A 104 -11.35 -1.49 -7.64
C ARG A 104 -11.76 -2.92 -7.38
N ILE A 105 -11.77 -3.76 -8.42
CA ILE A 105 -12.07 -5.20 -8.29
C ILE A 105 -10.98 -5.87 -7.44
N GLU A 106 -9.70 -5.64 -7.77
CA GLU A 106 -8.57 -6.17 -7.02
C GLU A 106 -8.64 -5.79 -5.53
N ARG A 107 -8.94 -4.52 -5.23
CA ARG A 107 -9.15 -4.04 -3.87
C ARG A 107 -10.33 -4.73 -3.17
N MET A 108 -11.44 -4.95 -3.88
CA MET A 108 -12.58 -5.70 -3.34
C MET A 108 -12.18 -7.12 -2.97
N LEU A 109 -11.45 -7.82 -3.83
CA LEU A 109 -10.95 -9.18 -3.58
C LEU A 109 -10.07 -9.23 -2.34
N VAL A 110 -9.09 -8.32 -2.24
CA VAL A 110 -8.21 -8.24 -1.07
C VAL A 110 -9.00 -7.93 0.20
N THR A 111 -9.88 -6.93 0.18
CA THR A 111 -10.65 -6.53 1.37
C THR A 111 -11.76 -7.51 1.74
N ALA A 112 -12.14 -8.41 0.85
CA ALA A 112 -13.06 -9.50 1.18
C ALA A 112 -12.41 -10.54 2.11
N GLY A 113 -11.10 -10.83 1.92
CA GLY A 113 -10.37 -11.81 2.73
C GLY A 113 -9.70 -11.21 3.97
N VAL A 114 -9.28 -9.95 3.90
CA VAL A 114 -8.49 -9.31 4.96
C VAL A 114 -9.01 -7.91 5.31
N LYS A 115 -8.65 -7.45 6.50
CA LYS A 115 -8.80 -6.06 6.94
C LYS A 115 -7.49 -5.52 7.47
N LEU A 116 -7.19 -4.27 7.20
CA LEU A 116 -6.06 -3.58 7.78
C LEU A 116 -6.48 -2.99 9.14
N ARG A 117 -5.79 -3.37 10.21
CA ARG A 117 -5.94 -2.79 11.55
C ARG A 117 -4.57 -2.50 12.16
N HIS A 118 -4.36 -1.26 12.61
CA HIS A 118 -3.10 -0.84 13.24
C HIS A 118 -1.87 -1.28 12.43
N ASN A 119 -1.90 -1.01 11.12
CA ASN A 119 -0.85 -1.40 10.18
C ASN A 119 -0.61 -2.92 10.01
N ARG A 120 -1.51 -3.78 10.50
CA ARG A 120 -1.45 -5.25 10.38
C ARG A 120 -2.64 -5.78 9.59
N LEU A 121 -2.39 -6.81 8.77
CA LEU A 121 -3.45 -7.54 8.09
C LEU A 121 -4.04 -8.59 9.04
N ALA A 122 -5.36 -8.55 9.19
CA ALA A 122 -6.11 -9.55 9.93
C ALA A 122 -7.11 -10.25 9.00
N ALA A 123 -7.19 -11.56 9.08
CA ALA A 123 -8.21 -12.33 8.35
C ALA A 123 -9.62 -11.91 8.79
N ARG A 124 -10.55 -11.86 7.85
CA ARG A 124 -11.97 -11.65 8.14
C ARG A 124 -12.62 -12.99 8.50
N ARG A 125 -13.43 -12.98 9.55
CA ARG A 125 -14.09 -14.19 10.07
C ARG A 125 -15.55 -14.34 9.65
N GLY A 126 -16.12 -13.42 8.90
CA GLY A 126 -17.54 -13.45 8.51
C GLY A 126 -17.74 -13.38 7.00
N PRO A 127 -18.94 -13.80 6.50
CA PRO A 127 -19.28 -13.67 5.10
C PRO A 127 -19.30 -12.20 4.67
N ARG A 128 -18.99 -11.95 3.41
CA ARG A 128 -18.99 -10.61 2.84
C ARG A 128 -19.52 -10.61 1.41
N LEU A 129 -20.31 -9.59 1.12
CA LEU A 129 -20.73 -9.24 -0.22
C LEU A 129 -20.23 -7.83 -0.52
N ALA A 130 -19.59 -7.63 -1.65
CA ALA A 130 -19.21 -6.32 -2.17
C ALA A 130 -19.51 -6.28 -3.66
N ALA A 131 -19.93 -5.13 -4.16
CA ALA A 131 -20.21 -4.93 -5.58
C ALA A 131 -19.60 -3.61 -6.06
N THR A 132 -19.19 -3.57 -7.31
CA THR A 132 -18.75 -2.36 -7.99
C THR A 132 -19.14 -2.41 -9.46
N VAL A 133 -19.30 -1.23 -10.07
CA VAL A 133 -19.50 -1.10 -11.51
C VAL A 133 -18.22 -0.55 -12.10
N THR A 134 -17.75 -1.17 -13.17
CA THR A 134 -16.51 -0.80 -13.86
C THR A 134 -16.72 -0.57 -15.34
N GLY A 135 -15.94 0.32 -15.93
CA GLY A 135 -15.71 0.54 -17.35
C GLY A 135 -16.87 0.93 -18.25
N PRO A 136 -16.57 1.37 -19.48
CA PRO A 136 -17.38 1.19 -20.67
C PRO A 136 -16.93 -0.09 -21.45
N PRO A 137 -17.80 -1.09 -21.74
CA PRO A 137 -19.18 -1.20 -21.29
C PRO A 137 -19.27 -1.45 -19.78
N ARG A 138 -20.36 -0.96 -19.17
CA ARG A 138 -20.57 -1.11 -17.72
C ARG A 138 -20.66 -2.59 -17.34
N ARG A 139 -19.78 -3.04 -16.46
CA ARG A 139 -19.77 -4.39 -15.91
C ARG A 139 -19.99 -4.34 -14.40
N LEU A 140 -20.91 -5.14 -13.90
CA LEU A 140 -21.11 -5.32 -12.46
C LEU A 140 -20.17 -6.41 -11.99
N ALA A 141 -19.26 -6.09 -11.09
CA ALA A 141 -18.41 -7.05 -10.40
C ALA A 141 -18.94 -7.26 -8.98
N ILE A 142 -19.21 -8.51 -8.63
CA ILE A 142 -19.69 -8.92 -7.32
C ILE A 142 -18.66 -9.85 -6.70
N VAL A 143 -18.17 -9.51 -5.51
CA VAL A 143 -17.27 -10.34 -4.72
C VAL A 143 -18.01 -10.92 -3.55
N VAL A 144 -18.03 -12.23 -3.44
CA VAL A 144 -18.60 -12.98 -2.32
C VAL A 144 -17.46 -13.68 -1.59
N SER A 145 -17.35 -13.45 -0.29
CA SER A 145 -16.42 -14.14 0.58
C SER A 145 -17.18 -14.89 1.66
N VAL A 146 -16.95 -16.19 1.74
CA VAL A 146 -17.55 -17.06 2.77
C VAL A 146 -16.44 -17.92 3.39
N PRO A 147 -16.01 -17.65 4.61
CA PRO A 147 -15.07 -18.54 5.31
C PRO A 147 -15.75 -19.88 5.67
N PRO A 148 -15.10 -21.02 5.48
CA PRO A 148 -13.76 -21.26 4.93
C PRO A 148 -13.72 -21.45 3.39
N ILE A 149 -14.82 -21.25 2.67
CA ILE A 149 -14.98 -21.57 1.23
C ILE A 149 -14.12 -20.67 0.35
N GLY A 150 -13.74 -19.47 0.84
CA GLY A 150 -12.87 -18.55 0.12
C GLY A 150 -13.60 -17.38 -0.52
N VAL A 151 -12.92 -16.69 -1.45
CA VAL A 151 -13.41 -15.52 -2.16
C VAL A 151 -13.79 -15.92 -3.58
N ARG A 152 -14.98 -15.54 -4.03
CA ARG A 152 -15.48 -15.72 -5.40
C ARG A 152 -15.79 -14.38 -6.05
N LEU A 153 -15.38 -14.22 -7.29
CA LEU A 153 -15.72 -13.07 -8.13
C LEU A 153 -16.72 -13.52 -9.19
N VAL A 154 -17.81 -12.78 -9.31
CA VAL A 154 -18.80 -12.92 -10.38
C VAL A 154 -18.84 -11.61 -11.14
N THR A 155 -18.65 -11.64 -12.45
CA THR A 155 -18.80 -10.45 -13.32
C THR A 155 -19.99 -10.64 -14.21
N LEU A 156 -20.90 -9.65 -14.20
CA LEU A 156 -22.09 -9.58 -15.02
C LEU A 156 -21.96 -8.37 -15.95
N GLY A 157 -22.10 -8.57 -17.26
CA GLY A 157 -22.06 -7.51 -18.25
C GLY A 157 -22.26 -8.08 -19.65
N ARG A 158 -22.95 -7.32 -20.47
CA ARG A 158 -23.03 -7.54 -21.94
C ARG A 158 -21.92 -6.79 -22.61
#